data_ed973201fd7f74059884c0768804fd3c
#
_entry.id   ed973201fd7f74059884c0768804fd3c
#
_cell.length_a   1.000
_cell.length_b   1.000
_cell.length_c   1.000
_cell.angle_alpha   90.00
_cell.angle_beta   90.00
_cell.angle_gamma   90.00
#
_symmetry.space_group_name_H-M   'P 1'
#
loop_
_entity.id
_entity.type
_entity.pdbx_description
1 polymer ?
#
loop_
_entity_poly.entity_id
_entity_poly.type
_entity_poly.pdbx_seq_one_letter_code
_entity_poly.pdbx_strand_id
1 'polypeptide(L)'
;MPAIRIVHRSSLAPAEAWKRLTDWERHGAQVPLTRTIIETAPPTHVGTVFTARTGVGRITFDDPMEVVVWRPPAAASRGASSGLVRLVKRGRTVRGWAEIEVRPLPAGGTEIHWREELRLRGLGRAFDPLVAAAGRFLFGRALARLLRP
;
A
#
# COMPACT_ATOMS: atom_id res chain seq x y z
N MET A 1 9.54 -3.65 15.29
CA MET A 1 8.22 -3.35 14.69
C MET A 1 7.69 -4.58 13.99
N PRO A 2 6.38 -4.82 13.99
CA PRO A 2 5.82 -5.91 13.20
C PRO A 2 6.10 -5.66 11.71
N ALA A 3 6.68 -6.66 11.07
CA ALA A 3 6.97 -6.63 9.64
C ALA A 3 5.97 -7.49 8.88
N ILE A 4 5.41 -6.92 7.83
CA ILE A 4 4.48 -7.58 6.93
C ILE A 4 5.17 -7.73 5.58
N ARG A 5 5.13 -8.93 5.02
CA ARG A 5 5.65 -9.20 3.68
C ARG A 5 4.64 -10.03 2.91
N ILE A 6 4.24 -9.54 1.76
CA ILE A 6 3.29 -10.21 0.89
C ILE A 6 3.87 -10.27 -0.52
N VAL A 7 3.77 -11.43 -1.14
CA VAL A 7 4.08 -11.61 -2.57
C VAL A 7 2.80 -12.08 -3.24
N HIS A 8 2.38 -11.38 -4.29
CA HIS A 8 1.17 -11.68 -5.03
C HIS A 8 1.46 -11.66 -6.54
N ARG A 9 0.94 -12.62 -7.27
CA ARG A 9 1.04 -12.67 -8.73
C ARG A 9 -0.30 -12.31 -9.36
N SER A 10 -0.24 -11.52 -10.42
CA SER A 10 -1.41 -11.06 -11.16
C SER A 10 -1.20 -11.25 -12.66
N SER A 11 -2.29 -11.52 -13.38
CA SER A 11 -2.28 -11.56 -14.84
C SER A 11 -2.25 -10.16 -15.47
N LEU A 12 -2.45 -9.10 -14.70
CA LEU A 12 -2.41 -7.73 -15.18
C LEU A 12 -0.99 -7.34 -15.61
N ALA A 13 -0.89 -6.49 -16.63
CA ALA A 13 0.38 -5.88 -17.00
C ALA A 13 0.89 -4.97 -15.87
N PRO A 14 2.22 -4.76 -15.75
CA PRO A 14 2.79 -3.92 -14.69
C PRO A 14 2.19 -2.52 -14.60
N ALA A 15 1.94 -1.87 -15.73
CA ALA A 15 1.35 -0.53 -15.74
C ALA A 15 -0.09 -0.51 -15.18
N GLU A 16 -0.90 -1.50 -15.50
CA GLU A 16 -2.26 -1.60 -14.97
C GLU A 16 -2.27 -1.97 -13.50
N ALA A 17 -1.42 -2.91 -13.08
CA ALA A 17 -1.25 -3.26 -11.68
C ALA A 17 -0.80 -2.03 -10.86
N TRP A 18 0.18 -1.29 -11.36
CA TRP A 18 0.67 -0.05 -10.75
C TRP A 18 -0.45 0.98 -10.57
N LYS A 19 -1.22 1.22 -11.62
CA LYS A 19 -2.33 2.18 -11.60
C LYS A 19 -3.33 1.84 -10.50
N ARG A 20 -3.69 0.57 -10.36
CA ARG A 20 -4.65 0.13 -9.33
C ARG A 20 -4.08 0.20 -7.93
N LEU A 21 -2.82 -0.19 -7.76
CA LEU A 21 -2.15 -0.20 -6.46
C LEU A 21 -1.86 1.22 -5.94
N THR A 22 -1.72 2.19 -6.82
CA THR A 22 -1.44 3.58 -6.46
C THR A 22 -2.67 4.49 -6.54
N ASP A 23 -3.83 3.94 -6.77
CA ASP A 23 -5.12 4.62 -6.59
C ASP A 23 -5.45 4.57 -5.08
N TRP A 24 -5.05 5.60 -4.36
CA TRP A 24 -5.10 5.62 -2.90
C TRP A 24 -6.51 5.53 -2.34
N GLU A 25 -7.49 6.14 -2.99
CA GLU A 25 -8.89 6.07 -2.58
C GLU A 25 -9.42 4.64 -2.72
N ARG A 26 -9.16 4.02 -3.85
CA ARG A 26 -9.55 2.64 -4.12
C ARG A 26 -8.85 1.66 -3.19
N HIS A 27 -7.58 1.94 -2.90
CA HIS A 27 -6.78 1.15 -1.97
C HIS A 27 -7.37 1.19 -0.55
N GLY A 28 -7.66 2.37 -0.05
CA GLY A 28 -8.27 2.55 1.27
C GLY A 28 -9.65 1.92 1.38
N ALA A 29 -10.42 1.92 0.29
CA ALA A 29 -11.74 1.29 0.25
C ALA A 29 -11.71 -0.23 0.46
N GLN A 30 -10.56 -0.88 0.29
CA GLN A 30 -10.42 -2.32 0.53
C GLN A 30 -10.20 -2.66 2.01
N VAL A 31 -9.90 -1.68 2.84
CA VAL A 31 -9.69 -1.88 4.28
C VAL A 31 -10.99 -1.57 5.01
N PRO A 32 -11.50 -2.48 5.86
CA PRO A 32 -12.75 -2.24 6.59
C PRO A 32 -12.72 -0.96 7.41
N LEU A 33 -13.84 -0.22 7.44
CA LEU A 33 -14.05 1.00 8.21
C LEU A 33 -13.05 2.11 7.88
N THR A 34 -12.41 2.06 6.72
CA THR A 34 -11.37 3.00 6.32
C THR A 34 -11.80 3.79 5.09
N ARG A 35 -11.51 5.09 5.12
CA ARG A 35 -11.63 5.97 3.96
C ARG A 35 -10.33 6.73 3.74
N THR A 36 -10.03 7.07 2.50
CA THR A 36 -8.85 7.84 2.15
C THR A 36 -9.23 9.31 1.96
N ILE A 37 -8.43 10.17 2.58
CA ILE A 37 -8.54 11.63 2.42
C ILE A 37 -7.32 12.08 1.63
N ILE A 38 -7.54 12.61 0.44
CA ILE A 38 -6.48 13.14 -0.42
C ILE A 38 -6.14 14.55 0.04
N GLU A 39 -4.93 14.76 0.51
CA GLU A 39 -4.47 16.06 0.99
C GLU A 39 -3.65 16.80 -0.07
N THR A 40 -2.88 16.09 -0.87
CA THR A 40 -2.15 16.65 -2.00
C THR A 40 -2.88 16.31 -3.30
N ALA A 41 -3.20 17.32 -4.11
CA ALA A 41 -3.88 17.11 -5.38
C ALA A 41 -3.09 16.19 -6.32
N PRO A 42 -3.78 15.31 -7.09
CA PRO A 42 -3.12 14.47 -8.09
C PRO A 42 -2.48 15.31 -9.21
N PRO A 43 -1.52 14.74 -9.96
CA PRO A 43 -1.05 13.36 -9.93
C PRO A 43 -0.12 13.08 -8.74
N THR A 44 0.01 11.80 -8.37
CA THR A 44 0.93 11.37 -7.32
C THR A 44 2.39 11.62 -7.72
N HIS A 45 3.17 12.11 -6.77
CA HIS A 45 4.59 12.41 -6.91
C HIS A 45 5.27 12.29 -5.55
N VAL A 46 6.59 12.41 -5.50
CA VAL A 46 7.30 12.51 -4.22
C VAL A 46 6.81 13.76 -3.46
N GLY A 47 6.41 13.56 -2.22
CA GLY A 47 5.79 14.60 -1.40
C GLY A 47 4.27 14.54 -1.34
N THR A 48 3.61 13.72 -2.15
CA THR A 48 2.17 13.48 -2.06
C THR A 48 1.81 12.96 -0.68
N VAL A 49 0.80 13.57 -0.06
CA VAL A 49 0.26 13.17 1.25
C VAL A 49 -1.20 12.80 1.11
N PHE A 50 -1.56 11.69 1.71
CA PHE A 50 -2.93 11.26 1.89
C PHE A 50 -3.09 10.58 3.24
N THR A 51 -4.31 10.57 3.77
CA THR A 51 -4.61 10.03 5.09
C THR A 51 -5.62 8.91 4.99
N ALA A 52 -5.29 7.76 5.57
CA ALA A 52 -6.26 6.70 5.81
C ALA A 52 -6.93 6.95 7.16
N ARG A 53 -8.24 7.18 7.15
CA ARG A 53 -9.02 7.36 8.37
C ARG A 53 -9.84 6.10 8.63
N THR A 54 -9.58 5.48 9.77
CA THR A 54 -10.23 4.24 10.19
C THR A 54 -11.08 4.46 11.42
N GLY A 55 -12.29 3.93 11.44
CA GLY A 55 -13.18 3.97 12.60
C GLY A 55 -14.62 4.28 12.25
N VAL A 56 -15.44 4.45 13.29
CA VAL A 56 -16.89 4.70 13.19
C VAL A 56 -17.27 5.94 14.00
N GLY A 57 -18.06 6.82 13.39
CA GLY A 57 -18.56 8.03 14.05
C GLY A 57 -17.42 8.94 14.51
N ARG A 58 -17.37 9.20 15.82
CA ARG A 58 -16.31 10.03 16.43
C ARG A 58 -15.10 9.24 16.89
N ILE A 59 -15.19 7.92 16.87
CA ILE A 59 -14.07 7.04 17.26
C ILE A 59 -13.31 6.65 16.00
N THR A 60 -12.37 7.50 15.63
CA THR A 60 -11.53 7.32 14.45
C THR A 60 -10.08 7.59 14.78
N PHE A 61 -9.19 7.00 14.00
CA PHE A 61 -7.78 7.38 14.01
C PHE A 61 -7.28 7.59 12.58
N ASP A 62 -6.30 8.47 12.46
CA ASP A 62 -5.71 8.85 11.19
C ASP A 62 -4.32 8.26 11.02
N ASP A 63 -4.07 7.76 9.81
CA ASP A 63 -2.77 7.29 9.36
C ASP A 63 -2.34 8.11 8.14
N PRO A 64 -1.74 9.31 8.36
CA PRO A 64 -1.23 10.11 7.26
C PRO A 64 0.05 9.51 6.71
N MET A 65 0.13 9.43 5.39
CA MET A 65 1.24 8.84 4.66
C MET A 65 1.77 9.81 3.62
N GLU A 66 3.10 9.83 3.49
CA GLU A 66 3.78 10.64 2.48
C GLU A 66 4.57 9.75 1.53
N VAL A 67 4.43 10.02 0.24
CA VAL A 67 5.20 9.35 -0.81
C VAL A 67 6.64 9.89 -0.78
N VAL A 68 7.60 9.03 -0.51
CA VAL A 68 9.03 9.40 -0.45
C VAL A 68 9.84 8.81 -1.60
N VAL A 69 9.34 7.77 -2.25
CA VAL A 69 9.90 7.21 -3.49
C VAL A 69 8.75 7.00 -4.47
N TRP A 70 8.90 7.48 -5.68
CA TRP A 70 7.93 7.34 -6.74
C TRP A 70 8.64 7.00 -8.06
N ARG A 71 8.62 5.73 -8.43
CA ARG A 71 9.22 5.23 -9.67
C ARG A 71 8.22 4.32 -10.40
N PRO A 72 7.37 4.87 -11.26
CA PRO A 72 6.44 4.06 -12.05
C PRO A 72 7.19 3.10 -12.98
N PRO A 73 6.60 1.95 -13.34
CA PRO A 73 7.18 1.08 -14.35
C PRO A 73 7.22 1.80 -15.69
N ALA A 74 8.27 1.55 -16.49
CA ALA A 74 8.42 2.14 -17.81
C ALA A 74 7.38 1.58 -18.78
N ALA A 75 7.04 2.38 -19.80
CA ALA A 75 6.11 1.98 -20.85
C ALA A 75 6.63 0.78 -21.67
N ALA A 76 5.70 -0.03 -22.14
CA ALA A 76 5.94 -1.32 -22.80
C ALA A 76 6.85 -1.29 -24.05
N SER A 77 7.08 -0.13 -24.65
CA SER A 77 7.89 0.01 -25.87
C SER A 77 9.39 -0.25 -25.68
N ARG A 78 9.86 -0.32 -24.43
CA ARG A 78 11.29 -0.55 -24.09
C ARG A 78 11.50 -1.81 -23.24
N GLY A 79 10.55 -2.73 -23.26
CA GLY A 79 10.49 -3.81 -22.30
C GLY A 79 9.89 -3.35 -20.97
N ALA A 80 9.17 -4.25 -20.31
CA ALA A 80 8.55 -3.93 -19.03
C ALA A 80 9.64 -3.77 -17.96
N SER A 81 9.61 -2.67 -17.22
CA SER A 81 10.48 -2.44 -16.08
C SER A 81 9.71 -2.54 -14.76
N SER A 82 10.44 -2.69 -13.66
CA SER A 82 9.88 -2.68 -12.32
C SER A 82 9.47 -1.26 -11.90
N GLY A 83 8.41 -1.16 -11.11
CA GLY A 83 8.00 0.08 -10.45
C GLY A 83 8.15 -0.03 -8.95
N LEU A 84 8.40 1.08 -8.27
CA LEU A 84 8.55 1.14 -6.82
C LEU A 84 7.92 2.40 -6.25
N VAL A 85 7.06 2.23 -5.26
CA VAL A 85 6.57 3.33 -4.42
C VAL A 85 6.88 3.02 -2.97
N ARG A 86 7.36 4.02 -2.24
CA ARG A 86 7.59 3.93 -0.80
C ARG A 86 6.83 5.04 -0.10
N LEU A 87 6.13 4.66 0.96
CA LEU A 87 5.34 5.55 1.81
C LEU A 87 5.94 5.55 3.21
N VAL A 88 5.98 6.71 3.83
CA VAL A 88 6.34 6.86 5.24
C VAL A 88 5.10 7.31 6.00
N LYS A 89 4.83 6.66 7.12
CA LYS A 89 3.72 7.00 8.00
C LYS A 89 4.13 8.17 8.87
N ARG A 90 3.42 9.28 8.77
CA ARG A 90 3.73 10.56 9.44
C ARG A 90 2.87 10.84 10.67
N GLY A 91 1.99 9.91 11.02
CA GLY A 91 1.06 10.07 12.12
C GLY A 91 1.64 9.78 13.50
N ARG A 92 0.79 10.01 14.50
CA ARG A 92 1.11 9.70 15.90
C ARG A 92 0.62 8.32 16.32
N THR A 93 -0.49 7.88 15.74
CA THR A 93 -1.14 6.61 16.09
C THR A 93 -0.48 5.43 15.40
N VAL A 94 -0.20 5.56 14.11
CA VAL A 94 0.47 4.54 13.32
C VAL A 94 1.79 5.09 12.82
N ARG A 95 2.87 4.35 13.06
CA ARG A 95 4.23 4.71 12.60
C ARG A 95 4.80 3.60 11.78
N GLY A 96 5.71 3.92 10.89
CA GLY A 96 6.45 2.99 10.07
C GLY A 96 6.50 3.41 8.61
N TRP A 97 6.57 2.43 7.74
CA TRP A 97 6.68 2.63 6.30
C TRP A 97 6.03 1.48 5.55
N ALA A 98 5.66 1.73 4.31
CA ALA A 98 5.17 0.72 3.38
C ALA A 98 5.88 0.87 2.04
N GLU A 99 6.13 -0.24 1.37
CA GLU A 99 6.78 -0.26 0.06
C GLU A 99 6.07 -1.27 -0.83
N ILE A 100 5.72 -0.83 -2.03
CA ILE A 100 5.09 -1.68 -3.04
C ILE A 100 5.98 -1.66 -4.27
N GLU A 101 6.41 -2.85 -4.69
CA GLU A 101 7.17 -3.05 -5.91
C GLU A 101 6.37 -3.90 -6.89
N VAL A 102 6.29 -3.47 -8.12
CA VAL A 102 5.70 -4.25 -9.22
C VAL A 102 6.82 -4.71 -10.13
N ARG A 103 6.88 -6.01 -10.40
CA ARG A 103 7.90 -6.63 -11.25
C ARG A 103 7.23 -7.35 -12.42
N PRO A 104 7.68 -7.13 -13.66
CA PRO A 104 7.17 -7.89 -14.78
C PRO A 104 7.60 -9.36 -14.67
N LEU A 105 6.69 -10.28 -15.03
CA LEU A 105 7.00 -11.69 -15.13
C LEU A 105 7.41 -12.04 -16.57
N PRO A 106 8.40 -12.92 -16.77
CA PRO A 106 8.85 -13.30 -18.11
C PRO A 106 7.75 -13.88 -19.00
N ALA A 107 6.80 -14.62 -18.41
CA ALA A 107 5.69 -15.24 -19.13
C ALA A 107 4.48 -14.32 -19.29
N GLY A 108 4.57 -13.05 -18.89
CA GLY A 108 3.47 -12.10 -18.84
C GLY A 108 2.87 -12.00 -17.44
N GLY A 109 2.20 -10.90 -17.18
CA GLY A 109 1.69 -10.58 -15.85
C GLY A 109 2.72 -9.89 -14.96
N THR A 110 2.39 -9.80 -13.67
CA THR A 110 3.15 -9.00 -12.71
C THR A 110 3.27 -9.73 -11.38
N GLU A 111 4.42 -9.62 -10.75
CA GLU A 111 4.63 -10.02 -9.37
C GLU A 111 4.72 -8.78 -8.50
N ILE A 112 3.90 -8.72 -7.47
CA ILE A 112 3.81 -7.60 -6.54
C ILE A 112 4.48 -8.01 -5.23
N HIS A 113 5.41 -7.18 -4.76
CA HIS A 113 6.03 -7.32 -3.46
C HIS A 113 5.60 -6.16 -2.58
N TRP A 114 4.85 -6.47 -1.53
CA TRP A 114 4.45 -5.51 -0.50
C TRP A 114 5.25 -5.80 0.75
N ARG A 115 5.94 -4.79 1.24
CA ARG A 115 6.66 -4.81 2.50
C ARG A 115 6.19 -3.65 3.36
N GLU A 116 5.93 -3.90 4.61
CA GLU A 116 5.45 -2.87 5.53
C GLU A 116 5.96 -3.16 6.94
N GLU A 117 6.41 -2.13 7.60
CA GLU A 117 6.62 -2.13 9.04
C GLU A 117 5.67 -1.10 9.64
N LEU A 118 4.92 -1.52 10.64
CA LEU A 118 4.01 -0.62 11.32
C LEU A 118 4.02 -0.87 12.83
N ARG A 119 3.76 0.21 13.55
CA ARG A 119 3.59 0.17 15.00
C ARG A 119 2.40 1.04 15.37
N LEU A 120 1.50 0.47 16.16
CA LEU A 120 0.37 1.17 16.72
C LEU A 120 0.76 1.73 18.08
N ARG A 121 0.46 3.02 18.30
CA ARG A 121 0.71 3.67 19.59
C ARG A 121 -0.11 3.00 20.69
N GLY A 122 0.54 2.73 21.83
CA GLY A 122 -0.10 2.10 22.97
C GLY A 122 -0.22 0.59 22.91
N LEU A 123 0.14 -0.03 21.79
CA LEU A 123 0.17 -1.47 21.65
C LEU A 123 1.57 -2.00 21.89
N GLY A 124 1.72 -2.86 22.91
CA GLY A 124 3.03 -3.44 23.28
C GLY A 124 3.56 -4.45 22.26
N ARG A 125 4.86 -4.73 22.37
CA ARG A 125 5.56 -5.69 21.49
C ARG A 125 4.99 -7.11 21.54
N ALA A 126 4.34 -7.48 22.65
CA ALA A 126 3.69 -8.78 22.76
C ALA A 126 2.60 -9.00 21.72
N PHE A 127 2.01 -7.93 21.18
CA PHE A 127 0.99 -7.97 20.12
C PHE A 127 1.56 -7.96 18.71
N ASP A 128 2.88 -7.79 18.53
CA ASP A 128 3.51 -7.72 17.21
C ASP A 128 3.15 -8.90 16.28
N PRO A 129 3.17 -10.17 16.73
CA PRO A 129 2.77 -11.29 15.87
C PRO A 129 1.32 -11.21 15.43
N LEU A 130 0.43 -10.75 16.31
CA LEU A 130 -0.99 -10.61 16.00
C LEU A 130 -1.22 -9.47 15.00
N VAL A 131 -0.55 -8.35 15.18
CA VAL A 131 -0.62 -7.20 14.27
C VAL A 131 -0.10 -7.61 12.88
N ALA A 132 1.02 -8.31 12.82
CA ALA A 132 1.59 -8.80 11.57
C ALA A 132 0.64 -9.78 10.86
N ALA A 133 0.03 -10.72 11.59
CA ALA A 133 -0.92 -11.68 11.03
C ALA A 133 -2.18 -10.99 10.49
N ALA A 134 -2.75 -10.05 11.25
CA ALA A 134 -3.91 -9.27 10.83
C ALA A 134 -3.58 -8.43 9.59
N GLY A 135 -2.43 -7.79 9.57
CA GLY A 135 -1.96 -7.01 8.43
C GLY A 135 -1.79 -7.85 7.17
N ARG A 136 -1.15 -9.01 7.27
CA ARG A 136 -1.01 -9.93 6.14
C ARG A 136 -2.36 -10.36 5.60
N PHE A 137 -3.32 -10.66 6.45
CA PHE A 137 -4.66 -11.04 6.05
C PHE A 137 -5.39 -9.89 5.33
N LEU A 138 -5.43 -8.71 5.93
CA LEU A 138 -6.14 -7.54 5.40
C LEU A 138 -5.51 -7.05 4.09
N PHE A 139 -4.20 -6.88 4.04
CA PHE A 139 -3.51 -6.36 2.87
C PHE A 139 -3.41 -7.40 1.75
N GLY A 140 -3.26 -8.67 2.09
CA GLY A 140 -3.34 -9.75 1.12
C GLY A 140 -4.70 -9.80 0.42
N ARG A 141 -5.78 -9.64 1.19
CA ARG A 141 -7.14 -9.56 0.65
C ARG A 141 -7.34 -8.30 -0.19
N ALA A 142 -6.80 -7.17 0.25
CA ALA A 142 -6.86 -5.92 -0.50
C ALA A 142 -6.16 -6.05 -1.86
N LEU A 143 -4.96 -6.62 -1.90
CA LEU A 143 -4.22 -6.87 -3.13
C LEU A 143 -5.03 -7.77 -4.08
N ALA A 144 -5.56 -8.87 -3.58
CA ALA A 144 -6.34 -9.80 -4.38
C ALA A 144 -7.56 -9.11 -5.02
N ARG A 145 -8.22 -8.20 -4.30
CA ARG A 145 -9.37 -7.45 -4.80
C ARG A 145 -9.00 -6.37 -5.80
N LEU A 146 -7.94 -5.59 -5.52
CA LEU A 146 -7.46 -4.54 -6.40
C LEU A 146 -6.99 -5.08 -7.74
N LEU A 147 -6.39 -6.27 -7.74
CA LEU A 147 -5.75 -6.86 -8.91
C LEU A 147 -6.64 -7.88 -9.64
N ARG A 148 -7.90 -7.95 -9.33
CA ARG A 148 -8.85 -8.78 -10.10
C ARG A 148 -8.85 -8.35 -11.56
N PRO A 149 -8.71 -9.32 -12.49
CA PRO A 149 -8.78 -9.06 -13.92
C PRO A 149 -10.10 -8.44 -14.36
#